data_24abfd9ead5a996c8c08632f820a0538
#
_entry.id   24abfd9ead5a996c8c08632f820a0538
#
_cell.length_a   1.000
_cell.length_b   1.000
_cell.length_c   1.000
_cell.angle_alpha   90.00
_cell.angle_beta   90.00
_cell.angle_gamma   90.00
#
_symmetry.space_group_name_H-M   'P 1'
#
loop_
_entity.id
_entity.type
_entity.pdbx_description
1 polymer ?
#
loop_
_entity_poly.entity_id
_entity_poly.type
_entity_poly.pdbx_seq_one_letter_code
_entity_poly.pdbx_strand_id
1 'polypeptide(L)'
;MTKSEDEGRRPSTIMTADAPAGSHWKALQQQMQGPRKKRSTRSLHVKAEVASTSATDALPWFAEDLAPGDLALAMSEAPSTATAEARKRQVLGEPYNPAPAKREPGHYLAIDCEMVGVGPRGTGSHLARVSIVNWYGHVVLDTFVRPRERVTDFRTWVSGVRPSDLKHAPSLAEVQARVAELIKGRVLVGHAIHNDLKALLLLSHPRHKIRDTSTFQPLRELAGNKQPGLRTLARLVLDIEIQAKHAAHSPVEDAQATMAVFRTQKAAWDASLGIGVKKHDAPRRTPSLRRPKSTEGWWEEEEAAL
;
A
#
# COMPACT_ATOMS: atom_id res chain seq x y z
N MET A 1 -23.66 5.03 -79.32
CA MET A 1 -22.25 4.66 -79.19
C MET A 1 -21.90 4.92 -77.70
N THR A 2 -21.57 4.10 -76.86
CA THR A 2 -21.00 2.76 -76.78
C THR A 2 -21.03 2.38 -75.27
N LYS A 3 -21.51 1.12 -74.99
CA LYS A 3 -21.03 0.16 -73.98
C LYS A 3 -20.85 0.61 -72.54
N SER A 4 -21.71 0.23 -71.57
CA SER A 4 -21.75 -1.13 -70.89
C SER A 4 -20.41 -1.54 -70.28
N GLU A 5 -20.36 -1.50 -68.96
CA GLU A 5 -19.76 -2.64 -68.24
C GLU A 5 -20.37 -2.76 -66.83
N ASP A 6 -20.82 -3.96 -66.60
CA ASP A 6 -21.47 -4.51 -65.44
C ASP A 6 -20.37 -5.02 -64.48
N GLU A 7 -20.39 -4.66 -63.22
CA GLU A 7 -19.64 -5.37 -62.19
C GLU A 7 -20.40 -5.50 -60.86
N GLY A 8 -20.84 -6.67 -60.67
CA GLY A 8 -20.85 -7.49 -59.49
C GLY A 8 -21.27 -6.90 -58.14
N ARG A 9 -22.59 -6.81 -57.92
CA ARG A 9 -23.16 -6.71 -56.56
C ARG A 9 -23.01 -8.06 -55.82
N ARG A 10 -22.17 -8.12 -54.77
CA ARG A 10 -22.25 -9.19 -53.78
C ARG A 10 -23.38 -8.89 -52.77
N PRO A 11 -24.16 -9.90 -52.37
CA PRO A 11 -25.27 -9.69 -51.43
C PRO A 11 -24.72 -9.49 -50.02
N SER A 12 -25.12 -8.38 -49.39
CA SER A 12 -24.98 -8.12 -47.98
C SER A 12 -25.89 -9.05 -47.20
N THR A 13 -25.31 -9.99 -46.49
CA THR A 13 -26.03 -10.84 -45.50
C THR A 13 -26.41 -9.97 -44.32
N ILE A 14 -27.68 -9.66 -44.18
CA ILE A 14 -28.28 -9.08 -43.01
C ILE A 14 -28.23 -10.13 -41.89
N MET A 15 -27.34 -9.95 -40.93
CA MET A 15 -27.37 -10.72 -39.68
C MET A 15 -28.49 -10.16 -38.78
N THR A 16 -29.52 -10.94 -38.65
CA THR A 16 -30.59 -10.73 -37.69
C THR A 16 -30.05 -10.87 -36.28
N ALA A 17 -30.23 -9.80 -35.50
CA ALA A 17 -30.01 -9.78 -34.07
C ALA A 17 -31.15 -10.57 -33.40
N ASP A 18 -30.85 -11.74 -32.84
CA ASP A 18 -31.57 -12.30 -31.69
C ASP A 18 -30.82 -13.54 -31.18
N ALA A 19 -29.90 -13.30 -30.22
CA ALA A 19 -29.45 -14.35 -29.30
C ALA A 19 -29.45 -13.76 -27.89
N PRO A 20 -30.07 -14.44 -26.92
CA PRO A 20 -30.16 -13.92 -25.56
C PRO A 20 -28.78 -13.83 -24.92
N ALA A 21 -28.51 -12.69 -24.24
CA ALA A 21 -27.24 -12.33 -23.61
C ALA A 21 -26.86 -13.26 -22.44
N GLY A 22 -26.67 -14.53 -22.67
CA GLY A 22 -26.29 -15.53 -21.66
C GLY A 22 -25.61 -16.79 -22.24
N SER A 23 -25.69 -17.01 -23.55
CA SER A 23 -25.21 -18.23 -24.16
C SER A 23 -23.69 -18.24 -24.39
N HIS A 24 -23.08 -17.09 -24.66
CA HIS A 24 -21.65 -17.00 -24.95
C HIS A 24 -20.78 -17.20 -23.69
N TRP A 25 -21.27 -16.78 -22.53
CA TRP A 25 -20.56 -16.97 -21.26
C TRP A 25 -20.53 -18.45 -20.82
N LYS A 26 -21.63 -19.17 -21.01
CA LYS A 26 -21.70 -20.61 -20.68
C LYS A 26 -20.78 -21.45 -21.60
N ALA A 27 -20.66 -21.07 -22.87
CA ALA A 27 -19.73 -21.73 -23.80
C ALA A 27 -18.27 -21.48 -23.43
N LEU A 28 -17.93 -20.27 -23.00
CA LEU A 28 -16.57 -19.91 -22.54
C LEU A 28 -16.19 -20.64 -21.25
N GLN A 29 -17.13 -20.80 -20.32
CA GLN A 29 -16.93 -21.57 -19.09
C GLN A 29 -16.71 -23.07 -19.36
N GLN A 30 -17.35 -23.64 -20.37
CA GLN A 30 -17.12 -25.04 -20.77
C GLN A 30 -15.77 -25.24 -21.43
N GLN A 31 -15.27 -24.28 -22.20
CA GLN A 31 -13.93 -24.35 -22.80
C GLN A 31 -12.80 -24.19 -21.76
N MET A 32 -13.02 -23.51 -20.65
CA MET A 32 -12.03 -23.34 -19.57
C MET A 32 -11.98 -24.54 -18.61
N GLN A 33 -12.90 -25.52 -18.72
CA GLN A 33 -12.88 -26.76 -17.96
C GLN A 33 -12.19 -27.87 -18.78
N GLY A 34 -10.88 -27.70 -19.05
CA GLY A 34 -10.04 -28.79 -19.51
C GLY A 34 -10.00 -29.95 -18.51
N PRO A 35 -9.70 -31.18 -18.94
CA PRO A 35 -9.78 -32.36 -18.09
C PRO A 35 -8.88 -32.23 -16.87
N ARG A 36 -9.47 -32.09 -15.70
CA ARG A 36 -8.77 -32.12 -14.41
C ARG A 36 -8.08 -33.48 -14.30
N LYS A 37 -6.78 -33.53 -14.49
CA LYS A 37 -5.97 -34.65 -14.06
C LYS A 37 -6.23 -34.85 -12.56
N LYS A 38 -6.91 -35.96 -12.24
CA LYS A 38 -7.06 -36.44 -10.86
C LYS A 38 -5.67 -36.65 -10.28
N ARG A 39 -5.20 -35.70 -9.49
CA ARG A 39 -4.03 -35.85 -8.65
C ARG A 39 -4.45 -36.81 -7.56
N SER A 40 -3.99 -38.05 -7.64
CA SER A 40 -4.12 -39.06 -6.60
C SER A 40 -3.56 -38.47 -5.30
N THR A 41 -4.43 -38.04 -4.43
CA THR A 41 -4.09 -37.79 -3.02
C THR A 41 -3.94 -39.16 -2.39
N ARG A 42 -2.71 -39.64 -2.36
CA ARG A 42 -2.31 -40.73 -1.47
C ARG A 42 -2.55 -40.20 -0.06
N SER A 43 -3.72 -40.52 0.47
CA SER A 43 -4.07 -40.30 1.87
C SER A 43 -3.08 -41.16 2.69
N LEU A 44 -2.07 -40.52 3.22
CA LEU A 44 -1.35 -41.04 4.36
C LEU A 44 -2.33 -40.85 5.52
N HIS A 45 -3.11 -41.90 5.78
CA HIS A 45 -3.74 -42.14 7.07
C HIS A 45 -2.58 -42.33 8.07
N VAL A 46 -2.07 -41.22 8.57
CA VAL A 46 -1.42 -41.22 9.87
C VAL A 46 -2.57 -41.39 10.85
N LYS A 47 -2.76 -42.61 11.34
CA LYS A 47 -3.50 -42.82 12.57
C LYS A 47 -2.84 -41.92 13.62
N ALA A 48 -3.52 -40.82 13.92
CA ALA A 48 -3.28 -40.10 15.13
C ALA A 48 -3.71 -41.03 16.25
N GLU A 49 -2.78 -41.82 16.77
CA GLU A 49 -2.84 -42.29 18.13
C GLU A 49 -2.91 -41.03 18.98
N VAL A 50 -4.09 -40.79 19.52
CA VAL A 50 -4.28 -39.85 20.62
C VAL A 50 -3.51 -40.44 21.79
N ALA A 51 -2.18 -40.26 21.81
CA ALA A 51 -1.45 -40.29 23.02
C ALA A 51 -1.97 -39.13 23.85
N SER A 52 -2.65 -39.48 24.92
CA SER A 52 -2.94 -38.59 26.04
C SER A 52 -1.61 -38.18 26.66
N THR A 53 -0.90 -37.25 26.05
CA THR A 53 0.18 -36.53 26.71
C THR A 53 -0.51 -35.48 27.58
N SER A 54 -0.35 -35.68 28.86
CA SER A 54 -0.67 -34.75 29.93
C SER A 54 -0.28 -33.33 29.52
N ALA A 55 -1.24 -32.40 29.64
CA ALA A 55 -1.06 -30.98 29.40
C ALA A 55 -0.12 -30.37 30.48
N THR A 56 1.18 -30.63 30.35
CA THR A 56 2.24 -29.98 31.11
C THR A 56 3.26 -29.39 30.17
N ASP A 57 2.80 -28.93 28.99
CA ASP A 57 3.73 -28.46 27.98
C ASP A 57 3.69 -26.96 27.81
N ALA A 58 4.87 -26.44 28.13
CA ALA A 58 5.39 -25.14 27.74
C ALA A 58 4.62 -23.94 28.31
N LEU A 59 4.78 -23.70 29.58
CA LEU A 59 4.60 -22.34 30.10
C LEU A 59 5.40 -21.37 29.23
N PRO A 60 4.83 -20.21 28.88
CA PRO A 60 5.55 -19.16 28.16
C PRO A 60 6.87 -18.84 28.88
N TRP A 61 7.91 -18.49 28.16
CA TRP A 61 9.24 -18.16 28.68
C TRP A 61 9.26 -17.12 29.82
N PHE A 62 8.18 -16.32 29.95
CA PHE A 62 7.97 -15.31 30.98
C PHE A 62 7.15 -15.83 32.18
N ALA A 63 6.75 -17.08 32.19
CA ALA A 63 5.88 -17.63 33.23
C ALA A 63 6.57 -17.69 34.59
N GLU A 64 7.90 -17.78 34.61
CA GLU A 64 8.70 -17.80 35.85
C GLU A 64 8.76 -16.44 36.55
N ASP A 65 8.48 -15.35 35.77
CA ASP A 65 8.54 -13.97 36.28
C ASP A 65 7.17 -13.44 36.77
N LEU A 66 6.09 -14.24 36.64
CA LEU A 66 4.72 -13.85 37.02
C LEU A 66 4.22 -14.60 38.25
N ALA A 67 3.48 -13.90 39.09
CA ALA A 67 2.76 -14.55 40.18
C ALA A 67 1.71 -15.53 39.63
N PRO A 68 1.42 -16.68 40.33
CA PRO A 68 0.50 -17.70 39.84
C PRO A 68 -0.89 -17.19 39.43
N GLY A 69 -1.37 -16.12 40.07
CA GLY A 69 -2.64 -15.47 39.73
C GLY A 69 -2.58 -14.69 38.43
N ASP A 70 -1.47 -14.00 38.17
CA ASP A 70 -1.28 -13.19 36.96
C ASP A 70 -1.01 -14.10 35.75
N LEU A 71 -0.34 -15.23 35.98
CA LEU A 71 -0.12 -16.25 34.96
C LEU A 71 -1.47 -16.91 34.56
N ALA A 72 -2.31 -17.27 35.53
CA ALA A 72 -3.64 -17.80 35.26
C ALA A 72 -4.51 -16.80 34.48
N LEU A 73 -4.40 -15.50 34.78
CA LEU A 73 -5.08 -14.42 34.08
C LEU A 73 -4.52 -14.29 32.66
N ALA A 74 -3.21 -14.31 32.47
CA ALA A 74 -2.55 -14.24 31.15
C ALA A 74 -2.88 -15.45 30.26
N MET A 75 -3.12 -16.61 30.83
CA MET A 75 -3.46 -17.84 30.09
C MET A 75 -4.96 -18.09 29.90
N SER A 76 -5.83 -17.40 30.64
CA SER A 76 -7.27 -17.62 30.59
C SER A 76 -8.00 -16.77 29.55
N GLU A 77 -7.34 -15.79 28.94
CA GLU A 77 -8.01 -14.86 28.03
C GLU A 77 -7.70 -15.18 26.56
N ALA A 78 -8.63 -15.85 25.89
CA ALA A 78 -8.87 -15.46 24.48
C ALA A 78 -9.10 -13.93 24.48
N PRO A 79 -8.43 -13.15 23.62
CA PRO A 79 -8.52 -11.68 23.69
C PRO A 79 -9.98 -11.23 23.62
N SER A 80 -10.48 -10.68 24.73
CA SER A 80 -11.81 -10.09 24.73
C SER A 80 -11.81 -8.95 23.69
N THR A 81 -12.99 -8.59 23.17
CA THR A 81 -13.10 -7.44 22.24
C THR A 81 -12.48 -6.19 22.83
N ALA A 82 -12.52 -6.00 24.15
CA ALA A 82 -11.88 -4.90 24.86
C ALA A 82 -10.34 -4.93 24.78
N THR A 83 -9.72 -6.12 24.85
CA THR A 83 -8.25 -6.30 24.67
C THR A 83 -7.84 -6.08 23.22
N ALA A 84 -8.64 -6.51 22.24
CA ALA A 84 -8.36 -6.28 20.82
C ALA A 84 -8.41 -4.78 20.48
N GLU A 85 -9.39 -4.04 21.01
CA GLU A 85 -9.49 -2.60 20.84
C GLU A 85 -8.36 -1.83 21.54
N ALA A 86 -7.97 -2.25 22.75
CA ALA A 86 -6.84 -1.66 23.47
C ALA A 86 -5.53 -1.89 22.69
N ARG A 87 -5.31 -3.10 22.18
CA ARG A 87 -4.17 -3.43 21.34
C ARG A 87 -4.16 -2.58 20.06
N LYS A 88 -5.30 -2.47 19.38
CA LYS A 88 -5.46 -1.65 18.20
C LYS A 88 -5.04 -0.20 18.48
N ARG A 89 -5.56 0.43 19.54
CA ARG A 89 -5.19 1.79 19.92
C ARG A 89 -3.69 1.93 20.16
N GLN A 90 -3.10 0.99 20.89
CA GLN A 90 -1.66 0.99 21.14
C GLN A 90 -0.84 0.89 19.86
N VAL A 91 -1.21 0.00 18.95
CA VAL A 91 -0.52 -0.20 17.65
C VAL A 91 -0.65 1.05 16.77
N LEU A 92 -1.83 1.65 16.73
CA LEU A 92 -2.10 2.86 15.95
C LEU A 92 -1.47 4.12 16.58
N GLY A 93 -1.04 4.04 17.82
CA GLY A 93 -0.33 5.13 18.49
C GLY A 93 -1.27 6.15 19.13
N GLU A 94 -2.43 5.71 19.63
CA GLU A 94 -3.35 6.52 20.41
C GLU A 94 -3.09 6.36 21.92
N PRO A 95 -2.02 6.92 22.49
CA PRO A 95 -1.99 7.11 23.93
C PRO A 95 -2.93 8.26 24.27
N TYR A 96 -3.70 8.09 25.31
CA TYR A 96 -4.72 9.04 25.75
C TYR A 96 -4.18 10.44 26.08
N ASN A 97 -2.87 10.60 26.24
CA ASN A 97 -2.19 11.87 26.42
C ASN A 97 -0.69 11.76 26.06
N PRO A 98 -0.31 11.86 24.77
CA PRO A 98 1.09 11.76 24.40
C PRO A 98 1.89 12.92 24.99
N ALA A 99 3.12 12.62 25.43
CA ALA A 99 4.07 13.65 25.84
C ALA A 99 4.21 14.74 24.75
N PRO A 100 4.42 16.01 25.10
CA PRO A 100 4.49 17.11 24.12
C PRO A 100 5.40 16.84 22.94
N ALA A 101 6.60 16.26 23.16
CA ALA A 101 7.53 15.90 22.11
C ALA A 101 6.98 14.88 21.09
N LYS A 102 5.98 14.09 21.46
CA LYS A 102 5.33 13.12 20.55
C LYS A 102 4.17 13.74 19.77
N ARG A 103 3.80 14.98 20.02
CA ARG A 103 2.75 15.70 19.28
C ARG A 103 3.29 16.45 18.08
N GLU A 104 4.60 16.71 18.06
CA GLU A 104 5.24 17.41 16.95
C GLU A 104 5.18 16.62 15.64
N PRO A 105 5.10 17.28 14.48
CA PRO A 105 5.06 16.61 13.18
C PRO A 105 6.22 15.65 12.95
N GLY A 106 7.45 16.03 13.39
CA GLY A 106 8.64 15.22 13.20
C GLY A 106 9.07 15.07 11.74
N HIS A 107 9.86 14.03 11.45
CA HIS A 107 10.44 13.79 10.12
C HIS A 107 9.53 12.99 9.19
N TYR A 108 8.72 12.10 9.74
CA TYR A 108 7.81 11.22 9.00
C TYR A 108 6.36 11.61 9.26
N LEU A 109 5.59 11.77 8.19
CA LEU A 109 4.15 12.02 8.24
C LEU A 109 3.43 10.96 7.40
N ALA A 110 2.32 10.40 7.90
CA ALA A 110 1.44 9.61 7.06
C ALA A 110 0.18 10.39 6.74
N ILE A 111 -0.31 10.22 5.51
CA ILE A 111 -1.47 10.92 4.99
C ILE A 111 -2.48 9.93 4.44
N ASP A 112 -3.75 10.27 4.60
CA ASP A 112 -4.87 9.64 3.93
C ASP A 112 -5.95 10.67 3.63
N CYS A 113 -6.67 10.49 2.52
CA CYS A 113 -7.67 11.43 2.02
C CYS A 113 -8.98 10.74 1.68
N GLU A 114 -10.10 11.42 2.00
CA GLU A 114 -11.42 11.01 1.53
C GLU A 114 -11.90 11.89 0.37
N MET A 115 -12.46 11.23 -0.64
CA MET A 115 -12.91 11.89 -1.86
C MET A 115 -14.42 11.72 -2.06
N VAL A 116 -15.04 12.79 -2.57
CA VAL A 116 -16.43 12.81 -3.00
C VAL A 116 -16.53 12.91 -4.51
N GLY A 117 -17.67 12.50 -5.06
CA GLY A 117 -17.96 12.55 -6.49
C GLY A 117 -18.48 13.92 -6.92
N VAL A 118 -17.93 14.45 -8.01
CA VAL A 118 -18.37 15.69 -8.68
C VAL A 118 -18.69 15.41 -10.15
N GLY A 119 -19.32 16.38 -10.82
CA GLY A 119 -19.71 16.25 -12.22
C GLY A 119 -20.85 15.25 -12.45
N PRO A 120 -21.15 14.88 -13.70
CA PRO A 120 -22.26 14.01 -14.03
C PRO A 120 -22.12 12.64 -13.34
N ARG A 121 -23.10 12.26 -12.53
CA ARG A 121 -23.15 10.99 -11.79
C ARG A 121 -21.93 10.73 -10.89
N GLY A 122 -21.25 11.77 -10.40
CA GLY A 122 -20.12 11.63 -9.51
C GLY A 122 -18.87 11.01 -10.15
N THR A 123 -18.67 11.15 -11.46
CA THR A 123 -17.55 10.55 -12.18
C THR A 123 -16.20 11.18 -11.83
N GLY A 124 -16.17 12.46 -11.47
CA GLY A 124 -14.99 13.14 -10.94
C GLY A 124 -14.78 12.82 -9.47
N SER A 125 -13.53 12.84 -9.00
CA SER A 125 -13.19 12.66 -7.58
C SER A 125 -12.48 13.89 -7.06
N HIS A 126 -13.05 14.53 -6.04
CA HIS A 126 -12.50 15.73 -5.39
C HIS A 126 -12.26 15.47 -3.91
N LEU A 127 -11.22 16.08 -3.39
CA LEU A 127 -10.87 16.01 -1.97
C LEU A 127 -12.01 16.58 -1.12
N ALA A 128 -12.37 15.85 -0.05
CA ALA A 128 -13.39 16.26 0.91
C ALA A 128 -12.92 16.16 2.37
N ARG A 129 -11.91 15.38 2.68
CA ARG A 129 -11.24 15.33 3.99
C ARG A 129 -9.80 14.89 3.81
N VAL A 130 -8.91 15.43 4.62
CA VAL A 130 -7.50 15.01 4.70
C VAL A 130 -7.09 14.85 6.15
N SER A 131 -6.42 13.74 6.45
CA SER A 131 -5.85 13.46 7.76
C SER A 131 -4.37 13.18 7.62
N ILE A 132 -3.58 13.77 8.53
CA ILE A 132 -2.14 13.60 8.58
C ILE A 132 -1.74 13.26 10.01
N VAL A 133 -0.99 12.19 10.17
CA VAL A 133 -0.46 11.76 11.47
C VAL A 133 1.06 11.75 11.45
N ASN A 134 1.66 11.93 12.62
CA ASN A 134 3.11 11.83 12.77
C ASN A 134 3.58 10.39 13.00
N TRP A 135 4.89 10.21 13.24
CA TRP A 135 5.51 8.92 13.51
C TRP A 135 4.85 8.12 14.62
N TYR A 136 4.29 8.78 15.62
CA TYR A 136 3.67 8.14 16.77
C TYR A 136 2.18 7.85 16.59
N GLY A 137 1.60 8.23 15.44
CA GLY A 137 0.17 8.11 15.17
C GLY A 137 -0.65 9.29 15.69
N HIS A 138 0.01 10.32 16.28
CA HIS A 138 -0.70 11.52 16.73
C HIS A 138 -1.19 12.34 15.53
N VAL A 139 -2.44 12.79 15.61
CA VAL A 139 -3.07 13.58 14.55
C VAL A 139 -2.47 14.99 14.54
N VAL A 140 -1.79 15.33 13.46
CA VAL A 140 -1.20 16.66 13.23
C VAL A 140 -2.16 17.57 12.47
N LEU A 141 -2.93 16.98 11.56
CA LEU A 141 -3.96 17.66 10.79
C LEU A 141 -5.10 16.68 10.54
N ASP A 142 -6.33 17.11 10.79
CA ASP A 142 -7.55 16.45 10.31
C ASP A 142 -8.56 17.54 10.00
N THR A 143 -8.96 17.62 8.73
CA THR A 143 -9.87 18.69 8.30
C THR A 143 -10.69 18.28 7.09
N PHE A 144 -11.96 18.67 7.09
CA PHE A 144 -12.78 18.63 5.89
C PHE A 144 -12.30 19.68 4.89
N VAL A 145 -12.63 19.48 3.62
CA VAL A 145 -12.23 20.34 2.52
C VAL A 145 -13.42 20.59 1.62
N ARG A 146 -13.73 21.85 1.35
CA ARG A 146 -14.80 22.20 0.43
C ARG A 146 -14.34 22.00 -1.02
N PRO A 147 -14.96 21.08 -1.78
CA PRO A 147 -14.65 20.87 -3.18
C PRO A 147 -14.88 22.13 -4.02
N ARG A 148 -14.14 22.28 -5.10
CA ARG A 148 -14.31 23.41 -6.04
C ARG A 148 -15.61 23.33 -6.83
N GLU A 149 -16.07 22.11 -7.09
CA GLU A 149 -17.28 21.83 -7.85
C GLU A 149 -18.37 21.32 -6.92
N ARG A 150 -19.62 21.45 -7.39
CA ARG A 150 -20.77 20.91 -6.66
C ARG A 150 -20.64 19.40 -6.52
N VAL A 151 -20.75 18.92 -5.30
CA VAL A 151 -20.79 17.47 -5.00
C VAL A 151 -22.10 16.89 -5.53
N THR A 152 -21.99 15.85 -6.35
CA THR A 152 -23.11 15.10 -6.91
C THR A 152 -23.27 13.73 -6.28
N ASP A 153 -22.19 13.19 -5.67
CA ASP A 153 -22.18 11.95 -4.93
C ASP A 153 -21.22 12.05 -3.73
N PHE A 154 -21.75 12.02 -2.53
CA PHE A 154 -20.94 12.09 -1.30
C PHE A 154 -20.19 10.81 -1.01
N ARG A 155 -20.62 9.67 -1.58
CA ARG A 155 -20.05 8.34 -1.28
C ARG A 155 -19.96 8.09 0.23
N THR A 156 -20.92 8.59 1.00
CA THR A 156 -20.89 8.61 2.49
C THR A 156 -20.66 7.23 3.09
N TRP A 157 -21.12 6.18 2.44
CA TRP A 157 -20.95 4.80 2.87
C TRP A 157 -19.46 4.34 2.83
N VAL A 158 -18.60 5.00 2.06
CA VAL A 158 -17.14 4.78 2.03
C VAL A 158 -16.43 5.92 2.73
N SER A 159 -16.62 7.16 2.24
CA SER A 159 -15.86 8.33 2.68
C SER A 159 -16.26 8.84 4.08
N GLY A 160 -17.42 8.47 4.59
CA GLY A 160 -17.97 9.04 5.83
C GLY A 160 -18.40 10.50 5.72
N VAL A 161 -18.09 11.19 4.63
CA VAL A 161 -18.36 12.63 4.46
C VAL A 161 -19.83 12.88 4.20
N ARG A 162 -20.38 13.89 4.87
CA ARG A 162 -21.78 14.31 4.78
C ARG A 162 -21.88 15.76 4.26
N PRO A 163 -23.02 16.20 3.71
CA PRO A 163 -23.23 17.58 3.30
C PRO A 163 -22.97 18.61 4.40
N SER A 164 -23.34 18.28 5.64
CA SER A 164 -23.11 19.13 6.82
C SER A 164 -21.65 19.44 7.05
N ASP A 165 -20.76 18.46 6.81
CA ASP A 165 -19.34 18.54 7.11
C ASP A 165 -18.61 19.52 6.18
N LEU A 166 -19.13 19.69 4.96
CA LEU A 166 -18.54 20.55 3.94
C LEU A 166 -19.09 21.99 3.97
N LYS A 167 -20.16 22.26 4.74
CA LYS A 167 -20.84 23.55 4.75
C LYS A 167 -19.92 24.71 5.14
N HIS A 168 -19.08 24.49 6.14
CA HIS A 168 -18.15 25.48 6.70
C HIS A 168 -16.68 25.05 6.53
N ALA A 169 -16.44 24.02 5.71
CA ALA A 169 -15.09 23.53 5.47
C ALA A 169 -14.25 24.58 4.72
N PRO A 170 -12.95 24.69 5.06
CA PRO A 170 -12.01 25.53 4.32
C PRO A 170 -11.92 25.13 2.85
N SER A 171 -11.47 26.05 2.02
CA SER A 171 -11.29 25.81 0.59
C SER A 171 -10.13 24.84 0.33
N LEU A 172 -10.15 24.19 -0.84
CA LEU A 172 -9.03 23.34 -1.26
C LEU A 172 -7.70 24.11 -1.27
N ALA A 173 -7.69 25.37 -1.69
CA ALA A 173 -6.47 26.17 -1.76
C ALA A 173 -5.85 26.43 -0.38
N GLU A 174 -6.68 26.74 0.63
CA GLU A 174 -6.22 26.92 2.03
C GLU A 174 -5.64 25.65 2.60
N VAL A 175 -6.35 24.52 2.42
CA VAL A 175 -5.87 23.21 2.93
C VAL A 175 -4.63 22.77 2.18
N GLN A 176 -4.58 22.92 0.86
CA GLN A 176 -3.41 22.61 0.06
C GLN A 176 -2.17 23.36 0.53
N ALA A 177 -2.28 24.68 0.77
CA ALA A 177 -1.16 25.49 1.26
C ALA A 177 -0.67 24.99 2.64
N ARG A 178 -1.61 24.71 3.54
CA ARG A 178 -1.30 24.18 4.88
C ARG A 178 -0.63 22.81 4.83
N VAL A 179 -1.13 21.90 3.99
CA VAL A 179 -0.54 20.57 3.79
C VAL A 179 0.82 20.69 3.15
N ALA A 180 1.00 21.54 2.12
CA ALA A 180 2.27 21.75 1.44
C ALA A 180 3.36 22.21 2.40
N GLU A 181 3.07 23.17 3.29
CA GLU A 181 4.02 23.63 4.30
C GLU A 181 4.33 22.53 5.33
N LEU A 182 3.30 21.78 5.74
CA LEU A 182 3.46 20.70 6.70
C LEU A 182 4.35 19.58 6.17
N ILE A 183 4.21 19.18 4.90
CA ILE A 183 5.00 18.08 4.30
C ILE A 183 6.37 18.52 3.77
N LYS A 184 6.63 19.82 3.72
CA LYS A 184 7.87 20.39 3.19
C LYS A 184 9.09 19.84 3.91
N GLY A 185 10.02 19.25 3.14
CA GLY A 185 11.23 18.66 3.69
C GLY A 185 11.06 17.35 4.44
N ARG A 186 9.84 16.85 4.64
CA ARG A 186 9.55 15.61 5.38
C ARG A 186 9.36 14.41 4.46
N VAL A 187 9.51 13.23 5.03
CA VAL A 187 9.16 11.96 4.37
C VAL A 187 7.67 11.74 4.52
N LEU A 188 6.99 11.55 3.39
CA LEU A 188 5.57 11.33 3.33
C LEU A 188 5.27 9.84 3.10
N VAL A 189 4.48 9.26 3.99
CA VAL A 189 4.04 7.87 3.96
C VAL A 189 2.59 7.82 3.52
N GLY A 190 2.21 6.84 2.71
CA GLY A 190 0.83 6.67 2.30
C GLY A 190 0.55 5.25 1.82
N HIS A 191 -0.70 5.00 1.45
CA HIS A 191 -1.13 3.78 0.82
C HIS A 191 -1.83 4.11 -0.50
N ALA A 192 -1.21 3.78 -1.63
CA ALA A 192 -1.59 4.29 -2.95
C ALA A 192 -1.59 5.83 -3.01
N ILE A 193 -0.61 6.43 -2.35
CA ILE A 193 -0.46 7.86 -2.05
C ILE A 193 -0.56 8.79 -3.28
N HIS A 194 -0.33 8.26 -4.48
CA HIS A 194 -0.48 9.04 -5.71
C HIS A 194 -1.88 9.65 -5.83
N ASN A 195 -2.91 8.94 -5.38
CA ASN A 195 -4.29 9.41 -5.42
C ASN A 195 -4.49 10.61 -4.48
N ASP A 196 -3.91 10.55 -3.28
CA ASP A 196 -3.98 11.62 -2.28
C ASP A 196 -3.26 12.87 -2.76
N LEU A 197 -2.04 12.72 -3.26
CA LEU A 197 -1.25 13.82 -3.83
C LEU A 197 -1.92 14.44 -5.05
N LYS A 198 -2.60 13.62 -5.87
CA LYS A 198 -3.39 14.11 -7.01
C LYS A 198 -4.60 14.91 -6.54
N ALA A 199 -5.34 14.42 -5.55
CA ALA A 199 -6.52 15.12 -4.99
C ALA A 199 -6.14 16.44 -4.33
N LEU A 200 -4.96 16.50 -3.68
CA LEU A 200 -4.37 17.69 -3.08
C LEU A 200 -3.67 18.62 -4.09
N LEU A 201 -3.50 18.20 -5.35
CA LEU A 201 -2.70 18.90 -6.36
C LEU A 201 -1.22 19.12 -5.92
N LEU A 202 -0.65 18.15 -5.19
CA LEU A 202 0.70 18.19 -4.63
C LEU A 202 1.64 17.12 -5.24
N LEU A 203 1.47 16.80 -6.51
CA LEU A 203 2.28 15.80 -7.22
C LEU A 203 3.77 16.16 -7.33
N SER A 204 4.13 17.40 -7.01
CA SER A 204 5.52 17.89 -7.01
C SER A 204 6.33 17.45 -5.77
N HIS A 205 5.71 16.77 -4.80
CA HIS A 205 6.47 16.26 -3.65
C HIS A 205 7.58 15.30 -4.11
N PRO A 206 8.83 15.44 -3.60
CA PRO A 206 9.97 14.69 -4.10
C PRO A 206 9.81 13.18 -3.97
N ARG A 207 9.93 12.43 -5.06
CA ARG A 207 9.73 10.97 -5.08
C ARG A 207 10.60 10.22 -4.08
N HIS A 208 11.85 10.65 -3.86
CA HIS A 208 12.75 10.04 -2.89
C HIS A 208 12.29 10.21 -1.44
N LYS A 209 11.35 11.13 -1.17
CA LYS A 209 10.71 11.35 0.12
C LYS A 209 9.33 10.71 0.24
N ILE A 210 8.90 9.91 -0.72
CA ILE A 210 7.63 9.18 -0.66
C ILE A 210 7.88 7.74 -0.22
N ARG A 211 7.00 7.22 0.64
CA ARG A 211 6.93 5.83 1.08
C ARG A 211 5.50 5.33 0.87
N ASP A 212 5.30 4.57 -0.21
CA ASP A 212 3.99 4.03 -0.55
C ASP A 212 3.90 2.54 -0.17
N THR A 213 3.15 2.24 0.89
CA THR A 213 3.01 0.89 1.43
C THR A 213 2.35 -0.09 0.44
N SER A 214 1.56 0.40 -0.52
CA SER A 214 0.94 -0.44 -1.55
C SER A 214 1.93 -0.93 -2.60
N THR A 215 3.05 -0.22 -2.77
CA THR A 215 4.04 -0.52 -3.81
C THR A 215 5.33 -1.14 -3.28
N PHE A 216 5.52 -1.17 -1.97
CA PHE A 216 6.73 -1.71 -1.35
C PHE A 216 6.83 -3.22 -1.53
N GLN A 217 7.92 -3.68 -2.18
CA GLN A 217 8.06 -5.07 -2.61
C GLN A 217 7.91 -6.10 -1.47
N PRO A 218 8.55 -5.95 -0.29
CA PRO A 218 8.37 -6.91 0.81
C PRO A 218 6.92 -7.04 1.29
N LEU A 219 6.14 -5.95 1.29
CA LEU A 219 4.73 -5.99 1.67
C LEU A 219 3.86 -6.67 0.61
N ARG A 220 4.19 -6.50 -0.67
CA ARG A 220 3.53 -7.21 -1.78
C ARG A 220 3.78 -8.71 -1.73
N GLU A 221 5.00 -9.11 -1.46
CA GLU A 221 5.39 -10.52 -1.31
C GLU A 221 4.69 -11.15 -0.12
N LEU A 222 4.69 -10.47 1.05
CA LEU A 222 3.99 -10.92 2.25
C LEU A 222 2.48 -11.11 1.99
N ALA A 223 1.87 -10.22 1.25
CA ALA A 223 0.44 -10.29 0.93
C ALA A 223 0.11 -11.22 -0.24
N GLY A 224 1.12 -11.70 -1.00
CA GLY A 224 0.92 -12.49 -2.22
C GLY A 224 0.14 -11.74 -3.31
N ASN A 225 0.18 -10.41 -3.28
CA ASN A 225 -0.61 -9.55 -4.17
C ASN A 225 0.21 -8.36 -4.65
N LYS A 226 0.11 -8.03 -5.94
CA LYS A 226 0.79 -6.86 -6.55
C LYS A 226 0.27 -5.52 -6.03
N GLN A 227 -0.95 -5.47 -5.54
CA GLN A 227 -1.59 -4.28 -4.97
C GLN A 227 -2.38 -4.69 -3.71
N PRO A 228 -1.70 -4.93 -2.58
CA PRO A 228 -2.38 -5.29 -1.34
C PRO A 228 -3.20 -4.10 -0.82
N GLY A 229 -4.42 -4.33 -0.38
CA GLY A 229 -5.20 -3.30 0.31
C GLY A 229 -4.70 -3.05 1.73
N LEU A 230 -4.88 -1.83 2.25
CA LEU A 230 -4.42 -1.43 3.58
C LEU A 230 -4.97 -2.34 4.69
N ARG A 231 -6.25 -2.69 4.63
CA ARG A 231 -6.89 -3.63 5.57
C ARG A 231 -6.18 -4.99 5.61
N THR A 232 -5.76 -5.49 4.44
CA THR A 232 -5.01 -6.76 4.36
C THR A 232 -3.65 -6.61 5.02
N LEU A 233 -2.94 -5.51 4.76
CA LEU A 233 -1.64 -5.25 5.38
C LEU A 233 -1.75 -5.05 6.89
N ALA A 234 -2.75 -4.33 7.38
CA ALA A 234 -2.97 -4.15 8.80
C ALA A 234 -3.19 -5.49 9.52
N ARG A 235 -3.97 -6.38 8.92
CA ARG A 235 -4.18 -7.73 9.47
C ARG A 235 -2.91 -8.58 9.44
N LEU A 236 -2.17 -8.60 8.32
CA LEU A 236 -1.00 -9.47 8.16
C LEU A 236 0.22 -8.99 8.94
N VAL A 237 0.42 -7.67 9.04
CA VAL A 237 1.65 -7.07 9.59
C VAL A 237 1.47 -6.66 11.05
N LEU A 238 0.28 -6.18 11.40
CA LEU A 238 -0.01 -5.59 12.72
C LEU A 238 -0.93 -6.47 13.57
N ASP A 239 -1.58 -7.45 12.96
CA ASP A 239 -2.60 -8.31 13.59
C ASP A 239 -3.73 -7.49 14.22
N ILE A 240 -4.20 -6.47 13.47
CA ILE A 240 -5.36 -5.63 13.85
C ILE A 240 -6.37 -5.55 12.71
N GLU A 241 -7.63 -5.35 13.08
CA GLU A 241 -8.72 -5.08 12.13
C GLU A 241 -8.99 -3.57 12.05
N ILE A 242 -8.93 -3.04 10.83
CA ILE A 242 -9.31 -1.67 10.49
C ILE A 242 -10.46 -1.69 9.48
N GLN A 243 -11.05 -0.53 9.19
CA GLN A 243 -12.11 -0.41 8.19
C GLN A 243 -13.23 -1.45 8.44
N ALA A 244 -13.90 -1.35 9.59
CA ALA A 244 -14.93 -2.29 10.00
C ALA A 244 -15.97 -2.50 8.88
N LYS A 245 -16.44 -3.75 8.74
CA LYS A 245 -17.45 -4.08 7.73
C LYS A 245 -18.69 -3.18 7.93
N HIS A 246 -19.19 -2.61 6.83
CA HIS A 246 -20.36 -1.72 6.81
C HIS A 246 -20.20 -0.38 7.57
N ALA A 247 -19.00 -0.03 7.99
CA ALA A 247 -18.68 1.30 8.48
C ALA A 247 -17.95 2.12 7.39
N ALA A 248 -18.14 3.43 7.39
CA ALA A 248 -17.35 4.32 6.56
C ALA A 248 -15.89 4.30 7.01
N HIS A 249 -14.97 4.55 6.08
CA HIS A 249 -13.56 4.65 6.40
C HIS A 249 -13.29 5.88 7.27
N SER A 250 -12.26 5.80 8.09
CA SER A 250 -11.73 6.92 8.85
C SER A 250 -10.34 7.23 8.33
N PRO A 251 -10.13 8.37 7.68
CA PRO A 251 -8.81 8.70 7.16
C PRO A 251 -7.78 8.89 8.27
N VAL A 252 -8.21 9.17 9.49
CA VAL A 252 -7.33 9.15 10.68
C VAL A 252 -6.85 7.71 10.96
N GLU A 253 -7.79 6.76 11.05
CA GLU A 253 -7.46 5.34 11.28
C GLU A 253 -6.55 4.81 10.16
N ASP A 254 -6.87 5.13 8.90
CA ASP A 254 -6.13 4.66 7.73
C ASP A 254 -4.71 5.26 7.66
N ALA A 255 -4.54 6.56 7.97
CA ALA A 255 -3.23 7.18 8.10
C ALA A 255 -2.41 6.58 9.27
N GLN A 256 -3.03 6.32 10.42
CA GLN A 256 -2.39 5.67 11.57
C GLN A 256 -1.95 4.24 11.24
N ALA A 257 -2.81 3.45 10.60
CA ALA A 257 -2.49 2.09 10.18
C ALA A 257 -1.35 2.09 9.14
N THR A 258 -1.38 3.01 8.18
CA THR A 258 -0.33 3.20 7.19
C THR A 258 1.01 3.53 7.84
N MET A 259 1.04 4.44 8.82
CA MET A 259 2.24 4.75 9.59
C MET A 259 2.73 3.55 10.41
N ALA A 260 1.82 2.80 11.03
CA ALA A 260 2.17 1.62 11.81
C ALA A 260 2.78 0.52 10.93
N VAL A 261 2.18 0.23 9.76
CA VAL A 261 2.76 -0.69 8.76
C VAL A 261 4.14 -0.23 8.31
N PHE A 262 4.31 1.07 8.00
CA PHE A 262 5.61 1.61 7.61
C PHE A 262 6.67 1.44 8.70
N ARG A 263 6.31 1.71 9.98
CA ARG A 263 7.25 1.54 11.12
C ARG A 263 7.82 0.14 11.19
N THR A 264 7.03 -0.90 10.96
CA THR A 264 7.52 -2.30 10.99
C THR A 264 8.49 -2.59 9.84
N GLN A 265 8.36 -1.89 8.71
CA GLN A 265 9.16 -2.11 7.51
C GLN A 265 10.29 -1.08 7.33
N LYS A 266 10.45 -0.15 8.27
CA LYS A 266 11.40 0.96 8.12
C LYS A 266 12.83 0.49 7.86
N ALA A 267 13.31 -0.52 8.57
CA ALA A 267 14.67 -1.04 8.38
C ALA A 267 14.88 -1.62 6.96
N ALA A 268 13.91 -2.41 6.48
CA ALA A 268 13.93 -2.96 5.12
C ALA A 268 13.85 -1.85 4.06
N TRP A 269 13.07 -0.81 4.34
CA TRP A 269 12.96 0.36 3.46
C TRP A 269 14.27 1.13 3.37
N ASP A 270 14.87 1.45 4.51
CA ASP A 270 16.15 2.16 4.58
C ASP A 270 17.24 1.37 3.85
N ALA A 271 17.29 0.04 4.04
CA ALA A 271 18.21 -0.82 3.31
C ALA A 271 17.99 -0.75 1.79
N SER A 272 16.73 -0.77 1.33
CA SER A 272 16.39 -0.68 -0.10
C SER A 272 16.82 0.66 -0.74
N LEU A 273 16.93 1.71 0.07
CA LEU A 273 17.37 3.04 -0.35
C LEU A 273 18.87 3.28 -0.12
N GLY A 274 19.60 2.29 0.39
CA GLY A 274 21.02 2.43 0.74
C GLY A 274 21.24 3.37 1.93
N ILE A 275 20.22 3.67 2.72
CA ILE A 275 20.31 4.51 3.91
C ILE A 275 20.92 3.66 5.04
N GLY A 276 22.03 4.11 5.64
CA GLY A 276 22.68 3.39 6.74
C GLY A 276 23.75 2.40 6.31
N VAL A 277 23.94 2.12 5.03
CA VAL A 277 25.11 1.39 4.54
C VAL A 277 26.33 2.29 4.68
N LYS A 278 27.16 2.06 5.68
CA LYS A 278 28.46 2.71 5.77
C LYS A 278 29.23 2.31 4.51
N LYS A 279 29.65 3.29 3.70
CA LYS A 279 30.49 3.11 2.48
C LYS A 279 31.90 2.55 2.81
N HIS A 280 32.04 1.73 3.85
CA HIS A 280 33.36 1.29 4.33
C HIS A 280 33.88 0.00 3.70
N ASP A 281 33.10 -0.72 2.89
CA ASP A 281 33.54 -1.98 2.31
C ASP A 281 33.36 -2.11 0.79
N ALA A 282 33.43 -1.02 0.06
CA ALA A 282 33.76 -1.16 -1.35
C ALA A 282 35.26 -1.53 -1.43
N PRO A 283 35.63 -2.72 -1.96
CA PRO A 283 37.03 -3.02 -2.16
C PRO A 283 37.65 -1.88 -2.98
N ARG A 284 38.67 -1.22 -2.43
CA ARG A 284 39.47 -0.22 -3.17
C ARG A 284 39.78 -0.89 -4.51
N ARG A 285 39.25 -0.32 -5.61
CA ARG A 285 39.74 -0.66 -6.95
C ARG A 285 41.25 -0.48 -6.90
N THR A 286 41.97 -1.60 -6.90
CA THR A 286 43.42 -1.58 -7.12
C THR A 286 43.63 -0.76 -8.40
N PRO A 287 44.56 0.21 -8.39
CA PRO A 287 44.88 0.91 -9.61
C PRO A 287 45.31 -0.15 -10.63
N SER A 288 44.63 -0.22 -11.77
CA SER A 288 45.06 -1.07 -12.88
C SER A 288 46.49 -0.64 -13.18
N LEU A 289 47.43 -1.57 -12.99
CA LEU A 289 48.79 -1.40 -13.48
C LEU A 289 48.67 -1.05 -14.95
N ARG A 290 49.04 0.21 -15.31
CA ARG A 290 49.20 0.62 -16.70
C ARG A 290 50.16 -0.38 -17.33
N ARG A 291 49.71 -1.13 -18.32
CA ARG A 291 50.57 -1.91 -19.20
C ARG A 291 51.67 -0.93 -19.71
N PRO A 292 52.95 -1.27 -19.60
CA PRO A 292 53.96 -0.46 -20.26
C PRO A 292 53.65 -0.42 -21.77
N LYS A 293 53.72 0.74 -22.37
CA LYS A 293 53.64 0.91 -23.81
C LYS A 293 54.75 0.06 -24.41
N SER A 294 54.42 -0.84 -25.35
CA SER A 294 55.40 -1.59 -26.13
C SER A 294 56.35 -0.61 -26.78
N THR A 295 57.63 -0.79 -26.52
CA THR A 295 58.77 -0.16 -27.22
C THR A 295 58.95 -0.90 -28.53
N GLU A 296 58.03 -0.80 -29.44
CA GLU A 296 58.21 -1.20 -30.86
C GLU A 296 58.31 0.09 -31.66
N GLY A 297 59.52 0.35 -32.23
CA GLY A 297 59.74 1.49 -33.12
C GLY A 297 61.09 2.22 -32.99
N TRP A 298 62.17 1.57 -32.57
CA TRP A 298 63.49 2.21 -32.44
C TRP A 298 64.51 1.82 -33.53
N TRP A 299 64.17 1.20 -34.67
CA TRP A 299 65.12 0.68 -35.65
C TRP A 299 64.68 0.81 -37.13
N GLU A 300 63.90 1.84 -37.43
CA GLU A 300 63.59 2.20 -38.83
C GLU A 300 64.20 3.54 -39.29
N GLU A 301 65.22 4.09 -38.61
CA GLU A 301 65.84 5.35 -39.01
C GLU A 301 67.37 5.23 -39.27
N GLU A 302 67.93 4.08 -39.69
CA GLU A 302 69.35 3.96 -39.98
C GLU A 302 69.68 3.40 -41.40
N GLU A 303 68.76 3.42 -42.38
CA GLU A 303 69.03 3.01 -43.74
C GLU A 303 68.77 4.10 -44.82
N ALA A 304 68.93 5.37 -44.49
CA ALA A 304 68.79 6.44 -45.50
C ALA A 304 69.99 7.44 -45.44
N ALA A 305 71.24 6.93 -45.22
CA ALA A 305 72.45 7.71 -45.39
C ALA A 305 73.59 6.80 -45.81
N LEU A 306 73.60 6.36 -47.08
CA LEU A 306 74.79 6.01 -47.88
C LEU A 306 74.39 6.08 -49.35
#